data_2e7cecfcdf77bdf0a629df2ed0f49653
#
_entry.id   2e7cecfcdf77bdf0a629df2ed0f49653
#
_cell.length_a   1.000
_cell.length_b   1.000
_cell.length_c   1.000
_cell.angle_alpha   90.00
_cell.angle_beta   90.00
_cell.angle_gamma   90.00
#
_symmetry.space_group_name_H-M   'P 1'
#
loop_
_entity.id
_entity.type
_entity.pdbx_description
1 polymer ?
#
loop_
_entity_poly.entity_id
_entity_poly.type
_entity_poly.pdbx_seq_one_letter_code
_entity_poly.pdbx_strand_id
1 'polypeptide(L)'
;MSVCKNPKENCMRYPSAWVMRFADELPARARVLDLACGEGRHTGLFLMKGCRVTAVDIDLSHVEALAGTPGLTLECRDLENEPWPYGEDQFDAIVVTNYLHWPHFPNYYASLAPGGLFIMETFTEVNTRIWGRPRNPDHYLLPGELLRLAPSGVRIVAYEEGLTELDYGVERIVWMKPGPVEKLAVSLGGR
;
A
#
# COMPACT_ATOMS: atom_id res chain seq x y z
N MET A 1 -34.16 3.50 1.27
CA MET A 1 -32.92 2.78 0.98
C MET A 1 -32.35 3.36 -0.30
N SER A 2 -31.35 4.23 -0.20
CA SER A 2 -30.70 4.85 -1.37
C SER A 2 -29.73 3.86 -1.95
N VAL A 3 -30.05 3.31 -3.12
CA VAL A 3 -29.15 2.47 -3.89
C VAL A 3 -27.98 3.35 -4.34
N CYS A 4 -26.76 3.01 -3.93
CA CYS A 4 -25.56 3.67 -4.40
C CYS A 4 -25.54 3.70 -5.94
N LYS A 5 -25.67 4.90 -6.50
CA LYS A 5 -25.82 5.10 -7.95
C LYS A 5 -24.53 4.86 -8.76
N ASN A 6 -23.42 4.60 -8.11
CA ASN A 6 -22.16 4.34 -8.81
C ASN A 6 -21.31 3.31 -8.04
N PRO A 7 -21.22 2.05 -8.50
CA PRO A 7 -20.34 1.05 -7.87
C PRO A 7 -18.88 1.47 -7.81
N LYS A 8 -18.46 2.41 -8.66
CA LYS A 8 -17.09 2.90 -8.82
C LYS A 8 -16.63 3.85 -7.70
N GLU A 9 -17.54 4.66 -7.14
CA GLU A 9 -17.24 5.53 -6.00
C GLU A 9 -17.10 4.74 -4.70
N ASN A 10 -17.70 3.56 -4.64
CA ASN A 10 -17.74 2.76 -3.42
C ASN A 10 -16.45 1.96 -3.20
N CYS A 11 -15.73 1.57 -4.25
CA CYS A 11 -14.51 0.77 -4.09
C CYS A 11 -13.32 1.57 -3.54
N MET A 12 -13.31 2.88 -3.72
CA MET A 12 -12.28 3.76 -3.14
C MET A 12 -12.47 3.99 -1.64
N ARG A 13 -13.64 3.69 -1.09
CA ARG A 13 -13.97 3.89 0.33
C ARG A 13 -13.61 2.69 1.21
N TYR A 14 -13.50 1.50 0.63
CA TYR A 14 -13.15 0.28 1.37
C TYR A 14 -11.67 -0.06 1.18
N PRO A 15 -11.03 -0.66 2.19
CA PRO A 15 -9.69 -1.19 2.01
C PRO A 15 -9.61 -2.15 0.83
N SER A 16 -8.51 -2.12 0.10
CA SER A 16 -8.26 -3.10 -0.96
C SER A 16 -8.30 -4.52 -0.41
N ALA A 17 -8.95 -5.44 -1.13
CA ALA A 17 -8.96 -6.85 -0.77
C ALA A 17 -7.53 -7.44 -0.72
N TRP A 18 -6.62 -6.91 -1.57
CA TRP A 18 -5.22 -7.26 -1.53
C TRP A 18 -4.57 -6.87 -0.22
N VAL A 19 -4.74 -5.61 0.21
CA VAL A 19 -4.20 -5.14 1.49
C VAL A 19 -4.81 -5.89 2.67
N MET A 20 -6.14 -6.12 2.65
CA MET A 20 -6.82 -6.88 3.71
C MET A 20 -6.25 -8.28 3.88
N ARG A 21 -5.95 -8.98 2.78
CA ARG A 21 -5.38 -10.33 2.78
C ARG A 21 -4.09 -10.43 3.60
N PHE A 22 -3.24 -9.41 3.55
CA PHE A 22 -1.95 -9.42 4.24
C PHE A 22 -1.94 -8.63 5.55
N ALA A 23 -2.98 -7.85 5.81
CA ALA A 23 -3.09 -7.11 7.06
C ALA A 23 -3.21 -8.04 8.30
N ASP A 24 -3.71 -9.26 8.11
CA ASP A 24 -3.83 -10.27 9.18
C ASP A 24 -2.47 -10.90 9.57
N GLU A 25 -1.47 -10.76 8.72
CA GLU A 25 -0.11 -11.25 8.97
C GLU A 25 0.70 -10.34 9.90
N LEU A 26 0.21 -9.12 10.15
CA LEU A 26 0.89 -8.17 11.00
C LEU A 26 0.55 -8.37 12.47
N PRO A 27 1.55 -8.39 13.37
CA PRO A 27 1.28 -8.49 14.79
C PRO A 27 0.62 -7.20 15.31
N ALA A 28 -0.09 -7.32 16.43
CA ALA A 28 -0.59 -6.15 17.14
C ALA A 28 0.57 -5.18 17.46
N ARG A 29 0.31 -3.88 17.33
CA ARG A 29 1.29 -2.79 17.48
C ARG A 29 2.36 -2.73 16.39
N ALA A 30 2.24 -3.47 15.29
CA ALA A 30 3.10 -3.30 14.14
C ALA A 30 3.11 -1.82 13.70
N ARG A 31 4.29 -1.34 13.32
CA ARG A 31 4.50 0.01 12.78
C ARG A 31 4.20 -0.02 11.30
N VAL A 32 3.15 0.64 10.88
CA VAL A 32 2.69 0.64 9.48
C VAL A 32 2.84 2.04 8.90
N LEU A 33 3.44 2.15 7.73
CA LEU A 33 3.40 3.34 6.88
C LEU A 33 2.29 3.15 5.83
N ASP A 34 1.26 4.00 5.87
CA ASP A 34 0.24 4.11 4.83
C ASP A 34 0.60 5.30 3.94
N LEU A 35 1.22 5.02 2.79
CA LEU A 35 1.84 6.00 1.92
C LEU A 35 0.87 6.43 0.84
N ALA A 36 0.73 7.76 0.65
CA ALA A 36 -0.33 8.37 -0.15
C ALA A 36 -1.71 7.87 0.31
N CYS A 37 -2.00 8.10 1.59
CA CYS A 37 -3.10 7.46 2.32
C CYS A 37 -4.50 7.89 1.84
N GLY A 38 -4.60 9.04 1.12
CA GLY A 38 -5.85 9.56 0.59
C GLY A 38 -6.94 9.71 1.66
N GLU A 39 -8.06 9.01 1.50
CA GLU A 39 -9.19 9.02 2.45
C GLU A 39 -8.93 8.17 3.71
N GLY A 40 -7.74 7.59 3.88
CA GLY A 40 -7.36 6.83 5.07
C GLY A 40 -8.03 5.45 5.20
N ARG A 41 -8.49 4.85 4.10
CA ARG A 41 -9.18 3.54 4.12
C ARG A 41 -8.30 2.42 4.69
N HIS A 42 -7.00 2.42 4.38
CA HIS A 42 -6.06 1.46 4.92
C HIS A 42 -5.55 1.89 6.30
N THR A 43 -5.38 3.19 6.53
CA THR A 43 -5.11 3.76 7.86
C THR A 43 -6.13 3.23 8.88
N GLY A 44 -7.43 3.37 8.59
CA GLY A 44 -8.51 2.86 9.46
C GLY A 44 -8.44 1.35 9.68
N LEU A 45 -8.15 0.58 8.62
CA LEU A 45 -7.98 -0.88 8.72
C LEU A 45 -6.90 -1.26 9.72
N PHE A 46 -5.71 -0.68 9.61
CA PHE A 46 -4.59 -1.04 10.47
C PHE A 46 -4.76 -0.52 11.91
N LEU A 47 -5.40 0.63 12.10
CA LEU A 47 -5.77 1.10 13.44
C LEU A 47 -6.73 0.13 14.14
N MET A 48 -7.76 -0.36 13.42
CA MET A 48 -8.69 -1.37 13.97
C MET A 48 -7.99 -2.68 14.34
N LYS A 49 -6.87 -3.01 13.69
CA LYS A 49 -6.03 -4.17 14.03
C LYS A 49 -5.05 -3.89 15.17
N GLY A 50 -5.08 -2.69 15.76
CA GLY A 50 -4.21 -2.30 16.86
C GLY A 50 -2.78 -1.97 16.45
N CYS A 51 -2.53 -1.70 15.18
CA CYS A 51 -1.25 -1.22 14.67
C CYS A 51 -1.01 0.24 15.06
N ARG A 52 0.27 0.66 14.99
CA ARG A 52 0.66 2.07 15.01
C ARG A 52 0.83 2.51 13.56
N VAL A 53 0.07 3.50 13.13
CA VAL A 53 0.03 3.92 11.72
C VAL A 53 0.60 5.32 11.57
N THR A 54 1.58 5.46 10.69
CA THR A 54 1.96 6.74 10.11
C THR A 54 1.27 6.83 8.75
N ALA A 55 0.33 7.76 8.63
CA ALA A 55 -0.39 8.01 7.39
C ALA A 55 0.12 9.32 6.78
N VAL A 56 0.61 9.26 5.56
CA VAL A 56 1.22 10.40 4.87
C VAL A 56 0.53 10.65 3.54
N ASP A 57 0.20 11.91 3.29
CA ASP A 57 -0.33 12.38 2.02
C ASP A 57 0.02 13.86 1.83
N ILE A 58 -0.04 14.34 0.61
CA ILE A 58 0.10 15.77 0.30
C ILE A 58 -1.12 16.57 0.75
N ASP A 59 -2.30 15.94 0.85
CA ASP A 59 -3.56 16.52 1.30
C ASP A 59 -4.23 15.64 2.36
N LEU A 60 -4.22 16.08 3.61
CA LEU A 60 -4.84 15.38 4.73
C LEU A 60 -6.31 15.74 4.98
N SER A 61 -6.91 16.63 4.17
CA SER A 61 -8.29 17.11 4.38
C SER A 61 -9.32 15.96 4.41
N HIS A 62 -9.04 14.87 3.70
CA HIS A 62 -9.92 13.71 3.61
C HIS A 62 -9.78 12.71 4.78
N VAL A 63 -8.74 12.87 5.60
CA VAL A 63 -8.43 11.96 6.71
C VAL A 63 -8.45 12.65 8.07
N GLU A 64 -8.77 13.95 8.11
CA GLU A 64 -8.86 14.74 9.35
C GLU A 64 -9.79 14.13 10.41
N ALA A 65 -10.85 13.45 9.99
CA ALA A 65 -11.79 12.79 10.90
C ALA A 65 -11.12 11.69 11.76
N LEU A 66 -9.96 11.19 11.37
CA LEU A 66 -9.16 10.23 12.12
C LEU A 66 -8.15 10.91 13.07
N ALA A 67 -7.97 12.23 13.00
CA ALA A 67 -7.01 12.94 13.81
C ALA A 67 -7.26 12.71 15.32
N GLY A 68 -6.18 12.50 16.08
CA GLY A 68 -6.28 12.20 17.51
C GLY A 68 -6.60 10.73 17.83
N THR A 69 -6.82 9.86 16.83
CA THR A 69 -6.99 8.43 17.09
C THR A 69 -5.72 7.84 17.71
N PRO A 70 -5.83 7.11 18.84
CA PRO A 70 -4.67 6.49 19.46
C PRO A 70 -3.92 5.58 18.50
N GLY A 71 -2.60 5.78 18.40
CA GLY A 71 -1.75 5.01 17.50
C GLY A 71 -1.61 5.56 16.08
N LEU A 72 -2.27 6.68 15.76
CA LEU A 72 -2.17 7.37 14.48
C LEU A 72 -1.23 8.57 14.55
N THR A 73 -0.34 8.68 13.56
CA THR A 73 0.41 9.87 13.21
C THR A 73 0.01 10.30 11.81
N LEU A 74 -0.44 11.55 11.63
CA LEU A 74 -0.75 12.13 10.32
C LEU A 74 0.39 13.05 9.92
N GLU A 75 0.88 12.90 8.68
CA GLU A 75 1.96 13.72 8.13
C GLU A 75 1.54 14.29 6.77
N CYS A 76 1.44 15.63 6.68
CA CYS A 76 1.24 16.32 5.41
C CYS A 76 2.58 16.56 4.75
N ARG A 77 2.86 15.85 3.63
CA ARG A 77 4.16 15.94 2.93
C ARG A 77 3.99 15.77 1.43
N ASP A 78 4.75 16.54 0.69
CA ASP A 78 4.98 16.33 -0.74
C ASP A 78 6.16 15.38 -0.94
N LEU A 79 5.87 14.08 -0.93
CA LEU A 79 6.91 13.04 -1.04
C LEU A 79 7.65 13.04 -2.39
N GLU A 80 7.08 13.65 -3.43
CA GLU A 80 7.72 13.70 -4.75
C GLU A 80 8.76 14.83 -4.85
N ASN A 81 8.60 15.89 -4.06
CA ASN A 81 9.47 17.06 -4.08
C ASN A 81 10.29 17.25 -2.79
N GLU A 82 9.98 16.51 -1.73
CA GLU A 82 10.74 16.52 -0.47
C GLU A 82 11.69 15.33 -0.38
N PRO A 83 12.80 15.43 0.37
CA PRO A 83 13.61 14.27 0.71
C PRO A 83 12.80 13.23 1.46
N TRP A 84 13.11 11.93 1.24
CA TRP A 84 12.49 10.84 1.97
C TRP A 84 12.68 11.02 3.48
N PRO A 85 11.60 11.09 4.28
CA PRO A 85 11.69 11.52 5.68
C PRO A 85 11.94 10.39 6.66
N TYR A 86 11.92 9.13 6.22
CA TYR A 86 11.94 7.97 7.11
C TYR A 86 13.32 7.32 7.17
N GLY A 87 13.69 6.84 8.37
CA GLY A 87 14.93 6.14 8.62
C GLY A 87 14.89 4.65 8.22
N GLU A 88 16.04 4.02 8.38
CA GLU A 88 16.16 2.56 8.18
C GLU A 88 15.38 1.78 9.24
N ASP A 89 14.85 0.63 8.85
CA ASP A 89 14.18 -0.35 9.73
C ASP A 89 13.04 0.24 10.59
N GLN A 90 12.42 1.33 10.11
CA GLN A 90 11.43 2.08 10.87
C GLN A 90 10.04 1.40 10.89
N PHE A 91 9.66 0.66 9.84
CA PHE A 91 8.32 0.12 9.69
C PHE A 91 8.32 -1.41 9.59
N ASP A 92 7.33 -2.03 10.19
CA ASP A 92 7.06 -3.46 10.06
C ASP A 92 6.21 -3.76 8.81
N ALA A 93 5.50 -2.76 8.29
CA ALA A 93 4.86 -2.79 6.98
C ALA A 93 4.85 -1.42 6.31
N ILE A 94 4.95 -1.41 4.98
CA ILE A 94 4.72 -0.23 4.13
C ILE A 94 3.63 -0.62 3.13
N VAL A 95 2.58 0.20 3.07
CA VAL A 95 1.42 0.00 2.19
C VAL A 95 1.35 1.15 1.20
N VAL A 96 1.26 0.81 -0.08
CA VAL A 96 1.20 1.78 -1.18
C VAL A 96 0.06 1.36 -2.12
N THR A 97 -0.97 2.17 -2.26
CA THR A 97 -2.06 1.86 -3.19
C THR A 97 -2.43 3.03 -4.08
N ASN A 98 -2.61 2.74 -5.37
CA ASN A 98 -2.97 3.73 -6.39
C ASN A 98 -1.98 4.91 -6.46
N TYR A 99 -0.75 4.70 -6.07
CA TYR A 99 0.35 5.65 -6.10
C TYR A 99 1.58 4.98 -6.70
N LEU A 100 2.33 5.70 -7.53
CA LEU A 100 3.55 5.23 -8.15
C LEU A 100 4.54 6.38 -8.26
N HIS A 101 5.67 6.24 -7.55
CA HIS A 101 6.80 7.15 -7.65
C HIS A 101 8.09 6.33 -7.65
N TRP A 102 8.70 6.21 -8.81
CA TRP A 102 9.85 5.34 -9.07
C TRP A 102 11.05 5.58 -8.15
N PRO A 103 11.41 6.84 -7.81
CA PRO A 103 12.56 7.10 -6.94
C PRO A 103 12.44 6.53 -5.52
N HIS A 104 11.23 6.18 -5.07
CA HIS A 104 11.02 5.72 -3.69
C HIS A 104 11.28 4.21 -3.46
N PHE A 105 11.37 3.40 -4.49
CA PHE A 105 11.53 1.95 -4.31
C PHE A 105 12.74 1.55 -3.45
N PRO A 106 13.94 2.16 -3.60
CA PRO A 106 15.05 1.90 -2.68
C PRO A 106 14.74 2.32 -1.24
N ASN A 107 13.99 3.41 -1.07
CA ASN A 107 13.62 3.93 0.25
C ASN A 107 12.63 3.00 0.97
N TYR A 108 11.68 2.40 0.25
CA TYR A 108 10.75 1.42 0.82
C TYR A 108 11.52 0.25 1.44
N TYR A 109 12.52 -0.28 0.72
CA TYR A 109 13.35 -1.35 1.23
C TYR A 109 14.17 -0.92 2.46
N ALA A 110 14.81 0.25 2.41
CA ALA A 110 15.62 0.75 3.51
C ALA A 110 14.78 0.92 4.79
N SER A 111 13.58 1.52 4.65
CA SER A 111 12.73 1.84 5.80
C SER A 111 11.95 0.66 6.37
N LEU A 112 11.89 -0.49 5.67
CA LEU A 112 11.31 -1.71 6.23
C LEU A 112 12.26 -2.38 7.22
N ALA A 113 11.73 -2.77 8.37
CA ALA A 113 12.42 -3.60 9.34
C ALA A 113 12.69 -5.02 8.79
N PRO A 114 13.71 -5.72 9.28
CA PRO A 114 13.93 -7.13 8.94
C PRO A 114 12.69 -7.97 9.20
N GLY A 115 12.25 -8.72 8.18
CA GLY A 115 10.98 -9.47 8.19
C GLY A 115 9.73 -8.61 7.97
N GLY A 116 9.89 -7.33 7.67
CA GLY A 116 8.78 -6.43 7.34
C GLY A 116 8.21 -6.69 5.95
N LEU A 117 6.94 -6.32 5.75
CA LEU A 117 6.18 -6.51 4.52
C LEU A 117 6.02 -5.20 3.74
N PHE A 118 6.34 -5.24 2.46
CA PHE A 118 5.90 -4.24 1.51
C PHE A 118 4.66 -4.75 0.79
N ILE A 119 3.59 -3.98 0.79
CA ILE A 119 2.31 -4.34 0.20
C ILE A 119 1.94 -3.24 -0.79
N MET A 120 1.90 -3.56 -2.07
CA MET A 120 1.59 -2.58 -3.11
C MET A 120 0.52 -3.10 -4.06
N GLU A 121 -0.35 -2.18 -4.49
CA GLU A 121 -1.32 -2.35 -5.57
C GLU A 121 -1.41 -1.03 -6.32
N THR A 122 -1.16 -1.03 -7.63
CA THR A 122 -1.32 0.18 -8.44
C THR A 122 -1.72 -0.14 -9.88
N PHE A 123 -2.07 0.89 -10.62
CA PHE A 123 -2.62 0.78 -11.96
C PHE A 123 -1.57 0.36 -12.99
N THR A 124 -2.03 -0.40 -13.99
CA THR A 124 -1.26 -0.73 -15.19
C THR A 124 -1.73 0.07 -16.41
N GLU A 125 -1.02 -0.03 -17.51
CA GLU A 125 -1.42 0.54 -18.81
C GLU A 125 -2.83 0.09 -19.25
N VAL A 126 -3.25 -1.11 -18.84
CA VAL A 126 -4.59 -1.65 -19.14
C VAL A 126 -5.67 -0.76 -18.53
N ASN A 127 -5.44 -0.24 -17.32
CA ASN A 127 -6.36 0.70 -16.68
C ASN A 127 -6.53 1.98 -17.51
N THR A 128 -5.43 2.49 -18.06
CA THR A 128 -5.45 3.67 -18.95
C THR A 128 -6.25 3.40 -20.23
N ARG A 129 -6.13 2.20 -20.80
CA ARG A 129 -6.90 1.80 -21.99
C ARG A 129 -8.42 1.69 -21.72
N ILE A 130 -8.80 1.18 -20.54
CA ILE A 130 -10.20 0.99 -20.16
C ILE A 130 -10.85 2.30 -19.68
N TRP A 131 -10.15 3.03 -18.82
CA TRP A 131 -10.70 4.18 -18.08
C TRP A 131 -10.15 5.54 -18.50
N GLY A 132 -9.13 5.58 -19.36
CA GLY A 132 -8.44 6.83 -19.75
C GLY A 132 -7.60 7.45 -18.65
N ARG A 133 -7.26 6.72 -17.61
CA ARG A 133 -6.44 7.17 -16.45
C ARG A 133 -5.64 6.02 -15.83
N PRO A 134 -4.50 6.35 -15.17
CA PRO A 134 -3.79 7.63 -15.25
C PRO A 134 -3.32 7.90 -16.70
N ARG A 135 -3.13 9.16 -17.05
CA ARG A 135 -2.68 9.54 -18.42
C ARG A 135 -1.17 9.65 -18.52
N ASN A 136 -0.52 10.04 -17.41
CA ASN A 136 0.92 10.14 -17.37
C ASN A 136 1.53 8.73 -17.27
N PRO A 137 2.42 8.34 -18.21
CA PRO A 137 3.12 7.05 -18.15
C PRO A 137 3.88 6.78 -16.84
N ASP A 138 4.33 7.83 -16.17
CA ASP A 138 5.04 7.70 -14.89
C ASP A 138 4.15 7.20 -13.73
N HIS A 139 2.83 7.19 -13.92
CA HIS A 139 1.86 6.81 -12.90
C HIS A 139 1.14 5.49 -13.18
N TYR A 140 1.60 4.69 -14.14
CA TYR A 140 1.12 3.33 -14.35
C TYR A 140 2.25 2.38 -14.71
N LEU A 141 2.02 1.11 -14.52
CA LEU A 141 2.98 0.05 -14.75
C LEU A 141 2.77 -0.61 -16.12
N LEU A 142 3.87 -1.04 -16.72
CA LEU A 142 3.87 -2.00 -17.81
C LEU A 142 3.92 -3.43 -17.26
N PRO A 143 3.50 -4.45 -18.03
CA PRO A 143 3.42 -5.83 -17.54
C PRO A 143 4.69 -6.32 -16.84
N GLY A 144 4.53 -6.83 -15.63
CA GLY A 144 5.60 -7.42 -14.83
C GLY A 144 6.57 -6.40 -14.22
N GLU A 145 6.27 -5.11 -14.19
CA GLU A 145 7.20 -4.11 -13.68
C GLU A 145 7.40 -4.20 -12.17
N LEU A 146 6.36 -4.48 -11.38
CA LEU A 146 6.54 -4.65 -9.93
C LEU A 146 7.48 -5.80 -9.58
N LEU A 147 7.50 -6.87 -10.36
CA LEU A 147 8.46 -7.95 -10.16
C LEU A 147 9.90 -7.50 -10.43
N ARG A 148 10.10 -6.67 -11.46
CA ARG A 148 11.43 -6.12 -11.79
C ARG A 148 11.92 -5.09 -10.78
N LEU A 149 10.99 -4.39 -10.14
CA LEU A 149 11.27 -3.38 -9.10
C LEU A 149 11.53 -3.98 -7.72
N ALA A 150 11.17 -5.25 -7.52
CA ALA A 150 11.44 -5.92 -6.25
C ALA A 150 12.96 -5.96 -6.00
N PRO A 151 13.43 -5.48 -4.84
CA PRO A 151 14.85 -5.48 -4.51
C PRO A 151 15.44 -6.89 -4.54
N SER A 152 16.72 -7.01 -4.90
CA SER A 152 17.40 -8.31 -4.84
C SER A 152 17.45 -8.84 -3.41
N GLY A 153 17.21 -10.15 -3.25
CA GLY A 153 17.25 -10.82 -1.96
C GLY A 153 15.98 -10.74 -1.12
N VAL A 154 14.94 -9.97 -1.52
CA VAL A 154 13.63 -10.05 -0.87
C VAL A 154 12.94 -11.38 -1.20
N ARG A 155 12.05 -11.80 -0.33
CA ARG A 155 11.13 -12.90 -0.61
C ARG A 155 9.86 -12.35 -1.25
N ILE A 156 9.56 -12.73 -2.49
CA ILE A 156 8.24 -12.48 -3.08
C ILE A 156 7.24 -13.40 -2.38
N VAL A 157 6.30 -12.80 -1.68
CA VAL A 157 5.25 -13.51 -0.95
C VAL A 157 4.06 -13.79 -1.88
N ALA A 158 3.68 -12.79 -2.66
CA ALA A 158 2.62 -12.90 -3.65
C ALA A 158 2.79 -11.85 -4.75
N TYR A 159 2.33 -12.18 -5.94
CA TYR A 159 2.23 -11.27 -7.08
C TYR A 159 1.02 -11.64 -7.91
N GLU A 160 0.28 -10.64 -8.33
CA GLU A 160 -0.85 -10.78 -9.24
C GLU A 160 -0.86 -9.61 -10.22
N GLU A 161 -1.25 -9.88 -11.45
CA GLU A 161 -1.50 -8.88 -12.49
C GLU A 161 -2.81 -9.22 -13.21
N GLY A 162 -3.65 -8.23 -13.44
CA GLY A 162 -4.91 -8.47 -14.15
C GLY A 162 -5.97 -7.41 -13.87
N LEU A 163 -7.21 -7.78 -14.13
CA LEU A 163 -8.38 -6.95 -13.85
C LEU A 163 -8.96 -7.27 -12.47
N THR A 164 -9.30 -6.23 -11.72
CA THR A 164 -10.14 -6.37 -10.52
C THR A 164 -11.59 -6.67 -10.90
N GLU A 165 -12.43 -7.05 -9.94
CA GLU A 165 -13.88 -7.22 -10.13
C GLU A 165 -14.60 -5.96 -10.67
N LEU A 166 -13.95 -4.80 -10.57
CA LEU A 166 -14.45 -3.51 -11.06
C LEU A 166 -13.76 -3.06 -12.34
N ASP A 167 -13.11 -3.98 -13.04
CA ASP A 167 -12.37 -3.76 -14.28
C ASP A 167 -11.20 -2.76 -14.18
N TYR A 168 -10.59 -2.60 -13.00
CA TYR A 168 -9.33 -1.87 -12.88
C TYR A 168 -8.17 -2.78 -13.27
N GLY A 169 -7.36 -2.34 -14.23
CA GLY A 169 -6.09 -3.00 -14.56
C GLY A 169 -5.04 -2.66 -13.51
N VAL A 170 -4.58 -3.65 -12.78
CA VAL A 170 -3.62 -3.48 -11.68
C VAL A 170 -2.50 -4.52 -11.70
N GLU A 171 -1.34 -4.14 -11.18
CA GLU A 171 -0.35 -5.06 -10.62
C GLU A 171 -0.34 -4.96 -9.11
N ARG A 172 -0.09 -6.10 -8.46
CA ARG A 172 -0.07 -6.25 -7.02
C ARG A 172 1.13 -7.07 -6.60
N ILE A 173 1.85 -6.60 -5.59
CA ILE A 173 2.98 -7.34 -5.04
C ILE A 173 3.00 -7.26 -3.53
N VAL A 174 3.39 -8.37 -2.91
CA VAL A 174 3.87 -8.38 -1.52
C VAL A 174 5.25 -9.03 -1.53
N TRP A 175 6.20 -8.32 -0.98
CA TRP A 175 7.51 -8.89 -0.69
C TRP A 175 7.91 -8.61 0.76
N MET A 176 8.77 -9.48 1.26
CA MET A 176 9.27 -9.43 2.63
C MET A 176 10.77 -9.16 2.62
N LYS A 177 11.21 -8.17 3.41
CA LYS A 177 12.63 -7.94 3.67
C LYS A 177 13.22 -9.13 4.43
N PRO A 178 14.43 -9.62 4.09
CA PRO A 178 15.08 -10.68 4.85
C PRO A 178 15.13 -10.36 6.34
N GLY A 179 14.88 -11.37 7.17
CA GLY A 179 14.82 -11.20 8.62
C GLY A 179 14.89 -12.54 9.35
N PRO A 180 14.66 -12.57 10.66
CA PRO A 180 14.61 -13.80 11.45
C PRO A 180 13.64 -14.83 10.89
N VAL A 181 13.95 -16.10 11.03
CA VAL A 181 13.16 -17.22 10.46
C VAL A 181 11.73 -17.24 10.98
N GLU A 182 11.51 -16.83 12.22
CA GLU A 182 10.19 -16.76 12.85
C GLU A 182 9.25 -15.76 12.16
N LYS A 183 9.81 -14.76 11.50
CA LYS A 183 9.04 -13.77 10.72
C LYS A 183 8.80 -14.19 9.27
N LEU A 184 9.26 -15.35 8.85
CA LEU A 184 9.10 -15.83 7.47
C LEU A 184 7.80 -16.62 7.24
N ALA A 185 7.02 -16.83 8.27
CA ALA A 185 5.77 -17.60 8.21
C ALA A 185 4.59 -16.69 7.81
N VAL A 186 4.55 -16.27 6.55
CA VAL A 186 3.32 -15.69 6.00
C VAL A 186 2.39 -16.84 5.65
N SER A 187 1.16 -16.80 6.17
CA SER A 187 0.14 -17.76 5.79
C SER A 187 -0.17 -17.64 4.30
N LEU A 188 0.11 -18.66 3.54
CA LEU A 188 -0.20 -18.70 2.10
C LEU A 188 -1.70 -18.89 1.82
N GLY A 189 -2.52 -18.67 2.81
CA GLY A 189 -3.96 -18.62 2.88
C GLY A 189 -4.72 -19.31 1.75
N GLY A 190 -5.51 -20.23 2.09
CA GLY A 190 -6.45 -20.96 1.26
C GLY A 190 -7.24 -21.86 2.18
N ARG A 191 -8.07 -21.29 3.00
CA ARG A 191 -9.13 -22.04 3.69
C ARG A 191 -10.47 -21.50 3.26
#